data_4df83032d65d2890248ba403d0dcaff8
#
_entry.id   4df83032d65d2890248ba403d0dcaff8
#
_cell.length_a   1.000
_cell.length_b   1.000
_cell.length_c   1.000
_cell.angle_alpha   90.00
_cell.angle_beta   90.00
_cell.angle_gamma   90.00
#
_symmetry.space_group_name_H-M   'P 1'
#
loop_
_entity.id
_entity.type
_entity.pdbx_description
1 polymer ?
#
loop_
_entity_poly.entity_id
_entity_poly.type
_entity_poly.pdbx_seq_one_letter_code
_entity_poly.pdbx_strand_id
1 'polypeptide(L)'
;MASSRNISVAKDRITQFCIQHHIRRLSFFGSVLREDFRPDSDIDVLLEFQPDQRVGLLRLSALELELSGIMGRKCDLRTPAELSRYFRQEVVNGAEIQYVES
;
A
#
# COMPACT_ATOMS: atom_id res chain seq x y z
N MET A 1 -12.85 2.01 12.88
CA MET A 1 -11.63 1.68 13.60
C MET A 1 -10.39 1.91 12.73
N ALA A 2 -9.40 2.54 13.29
CA ALA A 2 -8.18 2.77 12.55
C ALA A 2 -7.47 1.46 12.27
N SER A 3 -7.12 1.24 11.03
CA SER A 3 -6.46 0.03 10.60
C SER A 3 -4.98 0.04 10.95
N SER A 4 -4.40 1.20 11.17
CA SER A 4 -2.99 1.32 11.52
C SER A 4 -2.84 2.02 12.86
N ARG A 5 -2.09 1.41 13.76
CA ARG A 5 -1.83 1.97 15.09
C ARG A 5 -0.77 3.05 15.07
N ASN A 6 0.08 3.02 14.06
CA ASN A 6 1.31 3.80 14.08
C ASN A 6 1.28 5.06 13.23
N ILE A 7 0.27 5.19 12.38
CA ILE A 7 0.15 6.34 11.50
C ILE A 7 -1.30 6.79 11.39
N SER A 8 -1.47 8.05 11.07
CA SER A 8 -2.76 8.61 10.71
C SER A 8 -3.06 8.21 9.27
N VAL A 9 -4.27 7.72 9.02
CA VAL A 9 -4.66 7.26 7.69
C VAL A 9 -5.71 8.21 7.12
N ALA A 10 -5.39 8.84 6.00
CA ALA A 10 -6.32 9.71 5.28
C ALA A 10 -7.17 8.87 4.36
N LYS A 11 -8.18 8.20 4.91
CA LYS A 11 -8.95 7.20 4.18
C LYS A 11 -9.63 7.74 2.93
N ASP A 12 -10.19 8.92 3.01
CA ASP A 12 -10.85 9.52 1.84
C ASP A 12 -9.86 9.75 0.71
N ARG A 13 -8.66 10.23 1.03
CA ARG A 13 -7.63 10.49 0.05
C ARG A 13 -7.08 9.19 -0.54
N ILE A 14 -6.94 8.17 0.29
CA ILE A 14 -6.50 6.84 -0.17
C ILE A 14 -7.55 6.27 -1.11
N THR A 15 -8.83 6.39 -0.78
CA THR A 15 -9.90 5.91 -1.63
C THR A 15 -9.88 6.60 -2.99
N GLN A 16 -9.74 7.92 -3.00
CA GLN A 16 -9.66 8.68 -4.23
C GLN A 16 -8.46 8.27 -5.07
N PHE A 17 -7.31 8.10 -4.43
CA PHE A 17 -6.09 7.65 -5.09
C PHE A 17 -6.32 6.30 -5.77
N CYS A 18 -6.93 5.37 -5.05
CA CYS A 18 -7.18 4.04 -5.59
C CYS A 18 -8.15 4.06 -6.77
N ILE A 19 -9.23 4.83 -6.65
CA ILE A 19 -10.21 4.95 -7.73
C ILE A 19 -9.55 5.56 -8.96
N GLN A 20 -8.79 6.62 -8.76
CA GLN A 20 -8.14 7.34 -9.87
C GLN A 20 -7.18 6.44 -10.65
N HIS A 21 -6.50 5.55 -9.96
CA HIS A 21 -5.44 4.74 -10.56
C HIS A 21 -5.83 3.29 -10.82
N HIS A 22 -7.12 2.98 -10.73
CA HIS A 22 -7.64 1.63 -11.00
C HIS A 22 -7.02 0.57 -10.10
N ILE A 23 -6.82 0.94 -8.84
CA ILE A 23 -6.30 0.03 -7.83
C ILE A 23 -7.47 -0.74 -7.24
N ARG A 24 -7.36 -2.05 -7.20
CA ARG A 24 -8.38 -2.94 -6.68
C ARG A 24 -8.30 -3.05 -5.16
N ARG A 25 -7.09 -3.09 -4.63
CA ARG A 25 -6.87 -3.25 -3.20
C ARG A 25 -5.57 -2.56 -2.81
N LEU A 26 -5.58 -1.88 -1.68
CA LEU A 26 -4.39 -1.26 -1.10
C LEU A 26 -4.30 -1.72 0.35
N SER A 27 -3.16 -2.27 0.73
CA SER A 27 -2.95 -2.79 2.09
C SER A 27 -1.62 -2.31 2.63
N PHE A 28 -1.51 -2.18 3.94
CA PHE A 28 -0.24 -1.93 4.62
C PHE A 28 0.32 -3.25 5.13
N PHE A 29 1.63 -3.37 5.08
CA PHE A 29 2.29 -4.55 5.64
C PHE A 29 3.67 -4.14 6.17
N GLY A 30 4.35 -5.10 6.81
CA GLY A 30 5.70 -4.87 7.29
C GLY A 30 5.77 -4.02 8.54
N SER A 31 6.76 -3.15 8.60
CA SER A 31 7.11 -2.45 9.84
C SER A 31 6.00 -1.55 10.39
N VAL A 32 5.15 -1.01 9.53
CA VAL A 32 4.07 -0.13 9.99
C VAL A 32 3.09 -0.85 10.92
N LEU A 33 3.03 -2.18 10.84
CA LEU A 33 2.14 -2.99 11.68
C LEU A 33 2.80 -3.45 12.97
N ARG A 34 4.06 -3.11 13.18
CA ARG A 34 4.81 -3.52 14.37
C ARG A 34 4.81 -2.43 15.42
N GLU A 35 4.97 -2.83 16.67
CA GLU A 35 5.02 -1.89 17.77
C GLU A 35 6.26 -1.02 17.75
N ASP A 36 7.34 -1.49 17.16
CA ASP A 36 8.59 -0.75 17.09
C ASP A 36 8.71 0.16 15.87
N PHE A 37 7.63 0.39 15.16
CA PHE A 37 7.59 1.27 14.01
C PHE A 37 8.01 2.69 14.43
N ARG A 38 8.94 3.26 13.69
CA ARG A 38 9.48 4.59 13.98
C ARG A 38 8.95 5.64 13.02
N PRO A 39 8.90 6.91 13.44
CA PRO A 39 8.42 7.98 12.57
C PRO A 39 9.19 8.13 11.26
N ASP A 40 10.44 7.70 11.21
CA ASP A 40 11.27 7.78 10.02
C ASP A 40 11.26 6.50 9.19
N SER A 41 10.47 5.50 9.59
CA SER A 41 10.36 4.26 8.83
C SER A 41 9.49 4.45 7.61
N ASP A 42 9.83 3.73 6.52
CA ASP A 42 9.01 3.71 5.32
C ASP A 42 7.74 2.90 5.58
N ILE A 43 6.66 3.26 4.89
CA ILE A 43 5.44 2.50 4.94
C ILE A 43 5.45 1.49 3.79
N ASP A 44 5.38 0.21 4.12
CA ASP A 44 5.31 -0.83 3.10
C ASP A 44 3.85 -0.99 2.66
N VAL A 45 3.61 -0.82 1.38
CA VAL A 45 2.26 -0.82 0.82
C VAL A 45 2.17 -1.88 -0.28
N LEU A 46 1.16 -2.71 -0.17
CA LEU A 46 0.86 -3.72 -1.19
C LEU A 46 -0.29 -3.22 -2.04
N LEU A 47 -0.05 -3.07 -3.33
CA LEU A 47 -1.08 -2.63 -4.29
C LEU A 47 -1.47 -3.79 -5.19
N GLU A 48 -2.77 -3.96 -5.36
CA GLU A 48 -3.31 -4.90 -6.34
C GLU A 48 -4.16 -4.10 -7.31
N PHE A 49 -3.82 -4.18 -8.59
CA PHE A 49 -4.52 -3.44 -9.64
C PHE A 49 -5.63 -4.28 -10.24
N GLN A 50 -6.55 -3.60 -10.95
CA GLN A 50 -7.58 -4.30 -11.69
C GLN A 50 -6.93 -5.16 -12.78
N PRO A 51 -7.54 -6.29 -13.16
CA PRO A 51 -6.89 -7.25 -14.07
C PRO A 51 -6.50 -6.71 -15.42
N ASP A 52 -7.18 -5.67 -15.90
CA ASP A 52 -6.91 -5.08 -17.20
C ASP A 52 -5.80 -4.02 -17.17
N GLN A 53 -5.24 -3.75 -16.00
CA GLN A 53 -4.23 -2.70 -15.86
C GLN A 53 -2.84 -3.28 -15.99
N ARG A 54 -2.01 -2.58 -16.76
CA ARG A 54 -0.60 -2.90 -16.87
C ARG A 54 0.19 -1.81 -16.18
N VAL A 55 1.00 -2.20 -15.21
CA VAL A 55 1.73 -1.25 -14.39
C VAL A 55 3.21 -1.56 -14.47
N GLY A 56 3.95 -0.70 -15.15
CA GLY A 56 5.41 -0.80 -15.22
C GLY A 56 6.05 -0.08 -14.05
N LEU A 57 7.38 -0.17 -14.00
CA LEU A 57 8.16 0.44 -12.92
C LEU A 57 8.00 1.96 -12.87
N LEU A 58 7.92 2.61 -14.03
CA LEU A 58 7.78 4.07 -14.06
C LEU A 58 6.46 4.51 -13.47
N ARG A 59 5.38 3.81 -13.80
CA ARG A 59 4.07 4.13 -13.23
C ARG A 59 4.06 3.87 -11.73
N LEU A 60 4.64 2.76 -11.31
CA LEU A 60 4.70 2.40 -9.90
C LEU A 60 5.48 3.46 -9.12
N SER A 61 6.60 3.95 -9.67
CA SER A 61 7.38 5.00 -9.03
C SER A 61 6.60 6.30 -8.89
N ALA A 62 5.83 6.66 -9.92
CA ALA A 62 4.99 7.86 -9.87
C ALA A 62 3.91 7.73 -8.80
N LEU A 63 3.29 6.55 -8.70
CA LEU A 63 2.29 6.29 -7.68
C LEU A 63 2.88 6.33 -6.29
N GLU A 64 4.11 5.85 -6.15
CA GLU A 64 4.82 5.87 -4.88
C GLU A 64 5.03 7.30 -4.38
N LEU A 65 5.44 8.20 -5.28
CA LEU A 65 5.60 9.61 -4.94
C LEU A 65 4.27 10.25 -4.55
N GLU A 66 3.23 9.97 -5.29
CA GLU A 66 1.91 10.51 -5.01
C GLU A 66 1.38 10.04 -3.66
N LEU A 67 1.46 8.75 -3.39
CA LEU A 67 0.99 8.20 -2.13
C LEU A 67 1.82 8.70 -0.96
N SER A 68 3.13 8.84 -1.16
CA SER A 68 4.00 9.40 -0.12
C SER A 68 3.57 10.80 0.27
N GLY A 69 3.15 11.60 -0.72
CA GLY A 69 2.61 12.92 -0.44
C GLY A 69 1.30 12.88 0.34
N ILE A 70 0.44 11.92 0.04
CA ILE A 70 -0.82 11.75 0.74
C ILE A 70 -0.59 11.36 2.20
N MET A 71 0.34 10.43 2.42
CA MET A 71 0.59 9.88 3.75
C MET A 71 1.51 10.77 4.60
N GLY A 72 2.22 11.69 3.97
CA GLY A 72 3.17 12.54 4.68
C GLY A 72 4.46 11.84 5.06
N ARG A 73 4.75 10.70 4.46
CA ARG A 73 6.01 9.98 4.67
C ARG A 73 6.22 9.02 3.51
N LYS A 74 7.44 8.56 3.36
CA LYS A 74 7.80 7.69 2.24
C LYS A 74 7.01 6.38 2.29
N CYS A 75 6.44 6.03 1.14
CA CYS A 75 5.76 4.76 0.96
C CYS A 75 6.55 3.92 -0.04
N ASP A 76 6.71 2.64 0.28
CA ASP A 76 7.41 1.69 -0.58
C ASP A 76 6.36 0.76 -1.17
N LEU A 77 6.08 0.92 -2.46
CA LEU A 77 4.99 0.19 -3.11
C LEU A 77 5.48 -1.13 -3.68
N ARG A 78 4.70 -2.17 -3.45
CA ARG A 78 4.94 -3.50 -3.98
C ARG A 78 3.66 -4.06 -4.57
N THR A 79 3.79 -4.95 -5.54
CA THR A 79 2.65 -5.71 -6.05
C THR A 79 2.85 -7.18 -5.69
N PRO A 80 1.77 -7.98 -5.65
CA PRO A 80 1.94 -9.40 -5.34
C PRO A 80 2.89 -10.13 -6.29
N ALA A 81 2.93 -9.70 -7.55
CA ALA A 81 3.81 -10.32 -8.54
C ALA A 81 5.29 -10.09 -8.26
N GLU A 82 5.63 -9.01 -7.53
CA GLU A 82 7.01 -8.70 -7.19
C GLU A 82 7.51 -9.47 -5.97
N LEU A 83 6.61 -10.04 -5.19
CA LEU A 83 6.98 -10.73 -3.97
C LEU A 83 7.43 -12.14 -4.28
N SER A 84 8.37 -12.63 -3.47
CA SER A 84 8.82 -14.01 -3.58
C SER A 84 7.65 -14.97 -3.44
N ARG A 85 7.69 -16.06 -4.22
CA ARG A 85 6.66 -17.10 -4.14
C ARG A 85 6.49 -17.62 -2.70
N TYR A 86 7.60 -17.72 -1.98
CA TYR A 86 7.58 -18.35 -0.65
C TYR A 86 6.92 -17.48 0.40
N PHE A 87 7.09 -16.17 0.36
CA PHE A 87 6.48 -15.34 1.39
C PHE A 87 5.38 -14.42 0.87
N ARG A 88 5.04 -14.52 -0.42
CA ARG A 88 3.93 -13.73 -0.96
C ARG A 88 2.65 -13.97 -0.16
N GLN A 89 2.34 -15.23 0.13
CA GLN A 89 1.14 -15.57 0.85
C GLN A 89 1.17 -15.03 2.28
N GLU A 90 2.33 -15.08 2.93
CA GLU A 90 2.46 -14.52 4.27
C GLU A 90 2.21 -13.03 4.28
N VAL A 91 2.77 -12.31 3.31
CA VAL A 91 2.57 -10.87 3.21
C VAL A 91 1.11 -10.55 2.96
N VAL A 92 0.48 -11.25 2.02
CA VAL A 92 -0.93 -11.01 1.70
C VAL A 92 -1.82 -11.31 2.90
N ASN A 93 -1.57 -12.43 3.59
CA ASN A 93 -2.37 -12.81 4.75
C ASN A 93 -2.18 -11.87 5.93
N GLY A 94 -0.98 -11.33 6.11
CA GLY A 94 -0.69 -10.44 7.21
C GLY A 94 -0.94 -8.97 6.90
N ALA A 95 -1.26 -8.64 5.66
CA ALA A 95 -1.47 -7.26 5.26
C ALA A 95 -2.79 -6.72 5.84
N GLU A 96 -2.75 -5.45 6.23
CA GLU A 96 -3.92 -4.78 6.78
C GLU A 96 -4.56 -3.94 5.68
N ILE A 97 -5.76 -4.33 5.26
CA ILE A 97 -6.44 -3.72 4.11
C ILE A 97 -6.90 -2.31 4.46
N GLN A 98 -6.50 -1.33 3.66
CA GLN A 98 -6.95 0.06 3.78
C GLN A 98 -8.04 0.40 2.78
N TYR A 99 -8.04 -0.26 1.63
CA TYR A 99 -9.02 -0.04 0.58
C TYR A 99 -9.23 -1.33 -0.19
N VAL A 100 -10.47 -1.63 -0.49
CA VAL A 100 -10.81 -2.72 -1.40
C VAL A 100 -12.01 -2.27 -2.24
N GLU A 101 -11.91 -2.53 -3.52
CA GLU A 101 -12.96 -2.21 -4.48
C GLU A 101 -14.22 -3.03 -4.17
N SER A 102 -15.38 -2.38 -4.20
CA SER A 102 -16.66 -3.06 -3.97
C SER A 102 -17.16 -3.77 -5.22
#